data_5f9dcca3c399db0112efa1ccfeade774
#
_entry.id   5f9dcca3c399db0112efa1ccfeade774
#
_cell.length_a   1.000
_cell.length_b   1.000
_cell.length_c   1.000
_cell.angle_alpha   90.00
_cell.angle_beta   90.00
_cell.angle_gamma   90.00
#
_symmetry.space_group_name_H-M   'P 1'
#
loop_
_entity.id
_entity.type
_entity.pdbx_description
1 polymer ?
#
loop_
_entity_poly.entity_id
_entity_poly.type
_entity_poly.pdbx_seq_one_letter_code
_entity_poly.pdbx_strand_id
1 'polypeptide(L)'
;MPLYSIAVNDSGSHPKPGEITLAHLGVLFLDELPEFDRKVLEVLRQPLEAKEIVISRASRQITFPANFQLVAAMNPCPCGYAFNQDIRCQCSPESIKRYQNRISGPLLDRIDLHIDVPPLQAHELQDNRPTENSETVRQRVI
;
A
#
# COMPACT_ATOMS: atom_id res chain seq x y z
N MET A 1 9.43 0.40 -12.75
CA MET A 1 8.83 -0.95 -12.84
C MET A 1 7.61 -0.87 -13.74
N PRO A 2 7.40 -1.79 -14.69
CA PRO A 2 6.20 -1.74 -15.51
C PRO A 2 4.97 -2.02 -14.66
N LEU A 3 3.96 -1.17 -14.79
CA LEU A 3 2.74 -1.07 -13.97
C LEU A 3 1.88 -2.35 -13.93
N TYR A 4 2.06 -3.26 -14.88
CA TYR A 4 1.33 -4.53 -14.96
C TYR A 4 1.92 -5.66 -14.12
N SER A 5 3.15 -5.52 -13.60
CA SER A 5 3.83 -6.58 -12.85
C SER A 5 3.23 -6.84 -11.46
N ILE A 6 2.44 -5.92 -10.91
CA ILE A 6 1.80 -6.10 -9.60
C ILE A 6 0.74 -7.21 -9.66
N ALA A 7 -0.09 -7.22 -10.71
CA ALA A 7 -1.15 -8.21 -10.85
C ALA A 7 -0.68 -9.44 -11.64
N VAL A 8 0.04 -9.23 -12.75
CA VAL A 8 0.49 -10.30 -13.65
C VAL A 8 1.72 -9.85 -14.41
N ASN A 9 2.71 -10.71 -14.51
CA ASN A 9 3.85 -10.51 -15.42
C ASN A 9 3.45 -10.93 -16.84
N ASP A 10 3.24 -9.95 -17.71
CA ASP A 10 2.72 -10.14 -19.07
C ASP A 10 3.84 -10.36 -20.09
N SER A 11 4.73 -11.29 -19.83
CA SER A 11 5.80 -11.66 -20.78
C SER A 11 5.47 -12.98 -21.48
N GLY A 12 4.74 -12.91 -22.63
CA GLY A 12 4.56 -14.04 -23.52
C GLY A 12 3.19 -14.72 -23.51
N SER A 13 3.10 -15.92 -24.06
CA SER A 13 1.86 -16.69 -24.27
C SER A 13 1.22 -17.24 -23.00
N HIS A 14 1.95 -17.26 -21.88
CA HIS A 14 1.49 -17.77 -20.59
C HIS A 14 1.58 -16.66 -19.53
N PRO A 15 0.46 -16.27 -18.90
CA PRO A 15 0.47 -15.32 -17.79
C PRO A 15 1.25 -15.92 -16.61
N LYS A 16 2.16 -15.11 -16.04
CA LYS A 16 2.91 -15.48 -14.83
C LYS A 16 2.31 -14.79 -13.62
N PRO A 17 2.38 -15.40 -12.42
CA PRO A 17 1.95 -14.74 -11.18
C PRO A 17 2.70 -13.42 -10.99
N GLY A 18 1.96 -12.37 -10.63
CA GLY A 18 2.52 -11.07 -10.22
C GLY A 18 2.68 -10.98 -8.71
N GLU A 19 3.11 -9.81 -8.24
CA GLU A 19 3.41 -9.54 -6.82
C GLU A 19 2.22 -9.86 -5.88
N ILE A 20 0.99 -9.60 -6.33
CA ILE A 20 -0.23 -9.90 -5.58
C ILE A 20 -0.33 -11.41 -5.28
N THR A 21 -0.06 -12.26 -6.29
CA THR A 21 -0.08 -13.71 -6.12
C THR A 21 1.11 -14.20 -5.31
N LEU A 22 2.27 -13.60 -5.47
CA LEU A 22 3.48 -13.93 -4.70
C LEU A 22 3.32 -13.60 -3.22
N ALA A 23 2.48 -12.60 -2.89
CA ALA A 23 2.14 -12.25 -1.52
C ALA A 23 1.09 -13.17 -0.88
N HIS A 24 0.58 -14.18 -1.59
CA HIS A 24 -0.43 -15.11 -1.06
C HIS A 24 0.00 -15.74 0.27
N LEU A 25 -0.90 -15.69 1.27
CA LEU A 25 -0.68 -16.11 2.66
C LEU A 25 0.46 -15.33 3.37
N GLY A 26 0.80 -14.15 2.85
CA GLY A 26 1.81 -13.26 3.41
C GLY A 26 1.32 -11.82 3.48
N VAL A 27 2.27 -10.90 3.35
CA VAL A 27 2.03 -9.45 3.40
C VAL A 27 2.43 -8.83 2.06
N LEU A 28 1.53 -8.02 1.50
CA LEU A 28 1.84 -7.10 0.41
C LEU A 28 2.06 -5.72 0.99
N PHE A 29 3.30 -5.24 0.96
CA PHE A 29 3.65 -3.89 1.42
C PHE A 29 3.78 -2.93 0.25
N LEU A 30 3.02 -1.83 0.27
CA LEU A 30 3.08 -0.76 -0.72
C LEU A 30 3.47 0.54 -0.05
N ASP A 31 4.69 0.99 -0.30
CA ASP A 31 5.14 2.31 0.13
C ASP A 31 4.75 3.37 -0.90
N GLU A 32 4.59 4.62 -0.44
CA GLU A 32 4.21 5.77 -1.28
C GLU A 32 2.94 5.49 -2.11
N LEU A 33 1.92 4.93 -1.48
CA LEU A 33 0.69 4.46 -2.13
C LEU A 33 0.11 5.42 -3.19
N PRO A 34 0.05 6.77 -2.98
CA PRO A 34 -0.48 7.69 -3.99
C PRO A 34 0.42 7.88 -5.23
N GLU A 35 1.65 7.36 -5.22
CA GLU A 35 2.56 7.46 -6.39
C GLU A 35 2.32 6.32 -7.39
N PHE A 36 1.59 5.29 -7.01
CA PHE A 36 1.16 4.26 -7.96
C PHE A 36 0.10 4.80 -8.93
N ASP A 37 0.13 4.29 -10.17
CA ASP A 37 -0.93 4.59 -11.14
C ASP A 37 -2.29 4.14 -10.60
N ARG A 38 -3.30 4.98 -10.76
CA ARG A 38 -4.65 4.71 -10.28
C ARG A 38 -5.21 3.38 -10.80
N LYS A 39 -4.90 3.01 -12.05
CA LYS A 39 -5.34 1.74 -12.62
C LYS A 39 -4.74 0.54 -11.90
N VAL A 40 -3.50 0.68 -11.43
CA VAL A 40 -2.81 -0.37 -10.65
C VAL A 40 -3.47 -0.52 -9.29
N LEU A 41 -3.78 0.58 -8.62
CA LEU A 41 -4.47 0.55 -7.32
C LEU A 41 -5.87 -0.05 -7.42
N GLU A 42 -6.61 0.23 -8.50
CA GLU A 42 -7.94 -0.35 -8.71
C GLU A 42 -7.91 -1.89 -8.89
N VAL A 43 -6.80 -2.45 -9.40
CA VAL A 43 -6.63 -3.91 -9.52
C VAL A 43 -6.58 -4.60 -8.15
N LEU A 44 -6.14 -3.92 -7.09
CA LEU A 44 -6.10 -4.47 -5.73
C LEU A 44 -7.49 -4.74 -5.14
N ARG A 45 -8.53 -4.07 -5.64
CA ARG A 45 -9.89 -4.19 -5.08
C ARG A 45 -10.42 -5.61 -5.16
N GLN A 46 -10.26 -6.27 -6.31
CA GLN A 46 -10.76 -7.63 -6.50
C GLN A 46 -10.09 -8.63 -5.52
N PRO A 47 -8.76 -8.73 -5.44
CA PRO A 47 -8.12 -9.69 -4.54
C PRO A 47 -8.33 -9.37 -3.06
N LEU A 48 -8.48 -8.10 -2.67
CA LEU A 48 -8.80 -7.76 -1.28
C LEU A 48 -10.17 -8.31 -0.85
N GLU A 49 -11.15 -8.38 -1.76
CA GLU A 49 -12.47 -8.95 -1.49
C GLU A 49 -12.53 -10.46 -1.73
N ALA A 50 -12.14 -10.88 -2.94
CA ALA A 50 -12.34 -12.26 -3.42
C ALA A 50 -11.24 -13.24 -2.98
N LYS A 51 -10.09 -12.72 -2.48
CA LYS A 51 -8.90 -13.50 -2.13
C LYS A 51 -8.29 -14.25 -3.32
N GLU A 52 -8.65 -13.85 -4.52
CA GLU A 52 -8.16 -14.37 -5.80
C GLU A 52 -8.11 -13.27 -6.86
N ILE A 53 -7.31 -13.48 -7.88
CA ILE A 53 -7.26 -12.61 -9.05
C ILE A 53 -7.57 -13.41 -10.30
N VAL A 54 -8.51 -12.91 -11.10
CA VAL A 54 -8.96 -13.55 -12.34
C VAL A 54 -8.41 -12.80 -13.54
N ILE A 55 -7.70 -13.51 -14.40
CA ILE A 55 -7.13 -12.97 -15.63
C ILE A 55 -7.86 -13.59 -16.80
N SER A 56 -8.57 -12.74 -17.54
CA SER A 56 -9.28 -13.14 -18.74
C SER A 56 -8.50 -12.71 -19.98
N ARG A 57 -8.18 -13.65 -20.84
CA ARG A 57 -7.64 -13.43 -22.20
C ARG A 57 -8.55 -14.09 -23.22
N ALA A 58 -8.39 -13.71 -24.51
CA ALA A 58 -9.28 -14.09 -25.61
C ALA A 58 -9.64 -15.60 -25.68
N SER A 59 -8.78 -16.48 -25.19
CA SER A 59 -9.00 -17.93 -25.26
C SER A 59 -9.01 -18.66 -23.89
N ARG A 60 -8.65 -17.98 -22.81
CA ARG A 60 -8.50 -18.62 -21.49
C ARG A 60 -8.76 -17.66 -20.36
N GLN A 61 -9.38 -18.17 -19.31
CA GLN A 61 -9.49 -17.53 -18.01
C GLN A 61 -8.63 -18.32 -17.01
N ILE A 62 -7.77 -17.62 -16.28
CA ILE A 62 -6.89 -18.21 -15.28
C ILE A 62 -7.11 -17.49 -13.97
N THR A 63 -7.30 -18.25 -12.90
CA THR A 63 -7.46 -17.72 -11.54
C THR A 63 -6.19 -18.02 -10.74
N PHE A 64 -5.65 -17.00 -10.08
CA PHE A 64 -4.53 -17.13 -9.15
C PHE A 64 -4.97 -16.81 -7.73
N PRO A 65 -4.48 -17.54 -6.72
CA PRO A 65 -4.76 -17.22 -5.33
C PRO A 65 -4.11 -15.89 -4.93
N ALA A 66 -4.81 -15.09 -4.11
CA ALA A 66 -4.38 -13.75 -3.71
C ALA A 66 -4.90 -13.36 -2.31
N ASN A 67 -4.86 -14.31 -1.37
CA ASN A 67 -5.21 -14.03 0.03
C ASN A 67 -3.96 -13.51 0.76
N PHE A 68 -3.86 -12.20 0.95
CA PHE A 68 -2.73 -11.52 1.57
C PHE A 68 -3.21 -10.45 2.55
N GLN A 69 -2.34 -10.04 3.46
CA GLN A 69 -2.53 -8.84 4.27
C GLN A 69 -1.95 -7.64 3.52
N LEU A 70 -2.78 -6.62 3.23
CA LEU A 70 -2.28 -5.36 2.67
C LEU A 70 -1.75 -4.48 3.80
N VAL A 71 -0.53 -4.00 3.64
CA VAL A 71 0.05 -2.92 4.44
C VAL A 71 0.50 -1.84 3.48
N ALA A 72 0.06 -0.60 3.69
CA ALA A 72 0.42 0.51 2.82
C ALA A 72 0.87 1.72 3.64
N ALA A 73 1.80 2.48 3.10
CA ALA A 73 2.26 3.74 3.67
C ALA A 73 2.09 4.88 2.68
N MET A 74 1.82 6.07 3.19
CA MET A 74 1.74 7.29 2.39
C MET A 74 2.12 8.51 3.20
N ASN A 75 2.64 9.52 2.51
CA ASN A 75 2.84 10.82 3.08
C ASN A 75 1.51 11.60 3.19
N PRO A 76 1.39 12.59 4.10
CA PRO A 76 0.18 13.38 4.24
C PRO A 76 -0.07 14.34 3.06
N CYS A 77 0.98 14.67 2.30
CA CYS A 77 0.95 15.55 1.13
C CYS A 77 2.17 15.32 0.23
N PRO A 78 2.25 15.93 -0.97
CA PRO A 78 3.39 15.76 -1.87
C PRO A 78 4.76 16.13 -1.29
N CYS A 79 4.84 17.08 -0.37
CA CYS A 79 6.11 17.46 0.27
C CYS A 79 6.39 16.70 1.59
N GLY A 80 5.44 15.91 2.10
CA GLY A 80 5.58 15.13 3.32
C GLY A 80 5.36 15.88 4.64
N TYR A 81 5.14 17.21 4.63
CA TYR A 81 5.15 18.05 5.83
C TYR A 81 3.77 18.57 6.27
N ALA A 82 2.65 18.12 5.68
CA ALA A 82 1.32 18.64 6.05
C ALA A 82 0.79 18.12 7.40
N PHE A 83 1.55 17.28 8.10
CA PHE A 83 1.17 16.79 9.42
C PHE A 83 1.26 17.91 10.47
N ASN A 84 0.22 18.08 11.28
CA ASN A 84 0.15 19.07 12.36
C ASN A 84 0.43 20.53 11.92
N GLN A 85 0.08 20.90 10.68
CA GLN A 85 0.32 22.25 10.14
C GLN A 85 1.81 22.65 10.21
N ASP A 86 2.70 21.73 9.93
CA ASP A 86 4.14 21.98 9.92
C ASP A 86 4.45 23.16 8.99
N ILE A 87 5.14 24.16 9.52
CA ILE A 87 5.53 25.38 8.81
C ILE A 87 6.38 25.09 7.54
N ARG A 88 6.99 23.94 7.45
CA ARG A 88 7.73 23.47 6.26
C ARG A 88 6.83 23.08 5.10
N CYS A 89 5.54 22.83 5.35
CA CYS A 89 4.60 22.48 4.30
C CYS A 89 4.28 23.69 3.44
N GLN A 90 4.58 23.61 2.15
CA GLN A 90 4.29 24.62 1.15
C GLN A 90 3.17 24.19 0.19
N CYS A 91 2.50 23.09 0.45
CA CYS A 91 1.42 22.60 -0.39
C CYS A 91 0.14 23.38 -0.17
N SER A 92 -0.53 23.80 -1.25
CA SER A 92 -1.87 24.36 -1.13
C SER A 92 -2.89 23.29 -0.71
N PRO A 93 -4.01 23.69 -0.06
CA PRO A 93 -5.08 22.75 0.30
C PRO A 93 -5.57 21.89 -0.88
N GLU A 94 -5.65 22.49 -2.07
CA GLU A 94 -6.07 21.83 -3.30
C GLU A 94 -5.04 20.79 -3.75
N SER A 95 -3.75 21.08 -3.58
CA SER A 95 -2.66 20.16 -3.89
C SER A 95 -2.67 18.95 -2.96
N ILE A 96 -2.87 19.18 -1.66
CA ILE A 96 -3.02 18.10 -0.66
C ILE A 96 -4.21 17.22 -1.01
N LYS A 97 -5.37 17.82 -1.24
CA LYS A 97 -6.59 17.09 -1.59
C LYS A 97 -6.45 16.28 -2.89
N ARG A 98 -5.78 16.85 -3.90
CA ARG A 98 -5.51 16.16 -5.16
C ARG A 98 -4.60 14.94 -4.95
N TYR A 99 -3.59 15.07 -4.12
CA TYR A 99 -2.68 13.99 -3.77
C TYR A 99 -3.40 12.85 -3.05
N GLN A 100 -4.19 13.16 -2.03
CA GLN A 100 -4.96 12.17 -1.28
C GLN A 100 -6.03 11.50 -2.14
N ASN A 101 -6.68 12.23 -3.03
CA ASN A 101 -7.71 11.71 -3.95
C ASN A 101 -7.15 10.79 -5.07
N ARG A 102 -5.84 10.58 -5.15
CA ARG A 102 -5.27 9.54 -6.02
C ARG A 102 -5.71 8.14 -5.59
N ILE A 103 -5.93 7.96 -4.29
CA ILE A 103 -6.50 6.72 -3.75
C ILE A 103 -8.01 6.85 -3.78
N SER A 104 -8.68 5.89 -4.41
CA SER A 104 -10.13 5.92 -4.50
C SER A 104 -10.80 5.58 -3.17
N GLY A 105 -11.96 6.18 -2.90
CA GLY A 105 -12.78 5.84 -1.73
C GLY A 105 -13.03 4.33 -1.63
N PRO A 106 -13.50 3.67 -2.72
CA PRO A 106 -13.72 2.22 -2.72
C PRO A 106 -12.49 1.36 -2.38
N LEU A 107 -11.27 1.83 -2.63
CA LEU A 107 -10.06 1.13 -2.18
C LEU A 107 -9.81 1.39 -0.70
N LEU A 108 -9.99 2.63 -0.23
CA LEU A 108 -9.85 2.98 1.19
C LEU A 108 -10.84 2.21 2.07
N ASP A 109 -12.08 2.03 1.60
CA ASP A 109 -13.12 1.26 2.32
C ASP A 109 -12.76 -0.22 2.54
N ARG A 110 -11.71 -0.72 1.88
CA ARG A 110 -11.19 -2.10 2.03
C ARG A 110 -9.98 -2.20 2.94
N ILE A 111 -9.54 -1.07 3.47
CA ILE A 111 -8.44 -0.99 4.43
C ILE A 111 -9.07 -0.75 5.81
N ASP A 112 -9.09 -1.76 6.65
CA ASP A 112 -9.81 -1.74 7.94
C ASP A 112 -9.16 -0.83 8.99
N LEU A 113 -7.85 -0.61 8.90
CA LEU A 113 -7.10 0.17 9.89
C LEU A 113 -6.36 1.33 9.22
N HIS A 114 -6.65 2.54 9.68
CA HIS A 114 -5.94 3.75 9.28
C HIS A 114 -5.23 4.31 10.50
N ILE A 115 -3.90 4.45 10.40
CA ILE A 115 -3.05 4.86 11.51
C ILE A 115 -2.27 6.10 11.09
N ASP A 116 -2.41 7.16 11.87
CA ASP A 116 -1.58 8.35 11.73
C ASP A 116 -0.27 8.14 12.51
N VAL A 117 0.86 8.28 11.81
CA VAL A 117 2.20 8.19 12.40
C VAL A 117 2.80 9.59 12.45
N PRO A 118 2.79 10.27 13.61
CA PRO A 118 3.34 11.61 13.74
C PRO A 118 4.87 11.59 13.58
N PRO A 119 5.48 12.69 13.11
CA PRO A 119 6.92 12.81 13.05
C PRO A 119 7.52 12.79 14.46
N LEU A 120 8.65 12.09 14.61
CA LEU A 120 9.42 12.09 15.86
C LEU A 120 10.01 13.48 16.13
N GLN A 121 10.00 13.87 17.38
CA GLN A 121 10.69 15.09 17.82
C GLN A 121 12.20 14.86 17.90
N ALA A 122 13.00 15.92 17.71
CA ALA A 122 14.46 15.82 17.73
C ALA A 122 15.02 15.19 19.03
N HIS A 123 14.37 15.45 20.18
CA HIS A 123 14.78 14.87 21.45
C HIS A 123 14.46 13.36 21.55
N GLU A 124 13.43 12.87 20.88
CA GLU A 124 13.08 11.45 20.84
C GLU A 124 14.06 10.64 19.99
N LEU A 125 14.61 11.27 18.92
CA LEU A 125 15.67 10.68 18.10
C LEU A 125 17.02 10.58 18.83
N GLN A 126 17.25 11.43 19.84
CA GLN A 126 18.47 11.43 20.65
C GLN A 126 18.34 10.53 21.90
N ASP A 127 17.15 10.02 22.14
CA ASP A 127 16.90 9.15 23.28
C ASP A 127 17.49 7.76 23.06
N ASN A 128 18.56 7.45 23.76
CA ASN A 128 19.25 6.16 23.70
C ASN A 128 18.63 5.09 24.62
N ARG A 129 17.45 5.35 25.19
CA ARG A 129 16.77 4.32 25.99
C ARG A 129 16.45 3.11 25.13
N PRO A 130 16.69 1.88 25.63
CA PRO A 130 16.34 0.68 24.86
C PRO A 130 14.84 0.66 24.62
N THR A 131 14.47 0.61 23.35
CA THR A 131 13.08 0.43 22.92
C THR A 131 12.73 -1.06 22.95
N GLU A 132 11.44 -1.36 22.99
CA GLU A 132 10.94 -2.71 22.90
C GLU A 132 11.40 -3.37 21.58
N ASN A 133 12.00 -4.56 21.69
CA ASN A 133 12.46 -5.28 20.49
C ASN A 133 11.32 -6.03 19.78
N SER A 134 11.54 -6.40 18.52
CA SER A 134 10.52 -7.08 17.69
C SER A 134 10.08 -8.42 18.27
N GLU A 135 10.94 -9.15 18.97
CA GLU A 135 10.59 -10.44 19.59
C GLU A 135 9.59 -10.25 20.72
N THR A 136 9.80 -9.25 21.59
CA THR A 136 8.85 -8.90 22.65
C THR A 136 7.49 -8.49 22.09
N VAL A 137 7.48 -7.68 21.03
CA VAL A 137 6.23 -7.31 20.33
C VAL A 137 5.54 -8.55 19.76
N ARG A 138 6.29 -9.43 19.11
CA ARG A 138 5.76 -10.67 18.54
C ARG A 138 5.07 -11.54 19.57
N GLN A 139 5.70 -11.75 20.73
CA GLN A 139 5.12 -12.56 21.82
C GLN A 139 3.82 -11.98 22.37
N ARG A 140 3.62 -10.67 22.26
CA ARG A 140 2.39 -10.00 22.67
C ARG A 140 1.27 -10.11 21.63
N VAL A 141 1.62 -10.31 20.36
CA VAL A 141 0.66 -10.36 19.23
C VAL A 141 0.19 -11.79 18.93
N ILE A 142 0.96 -12.81 19.31
CA ILE A 142 0.61 -14.23 19.15
C ILE A 142 -0.14 -14.73 20.39
#